data_92698a4eb92bcadbf11c7f8294eb64fd
#
_entry.id   92698a4eb92bcadbf11c7f8294eb64fd
#
_cell.length_a   1.000
_cell.length_b   1.000
_cell.length_c   1.000
_cell.angle_alpha   90.00
_cell.angle_beta   90.00
_cell.angle_gamma   90.00
#
_symmetry.space_group_name_H-M   'P 1'
#
loop_
_entity.id
_entity.type
_entity.pdbx_description
1 polymer ?
#
loop_
_entity_poly.entity_id
_entity_poly.type
_entity_poly.pdbx_seq_one_letter_code
_entity_poly.pdbx_strand_id
1 'polypeptide(L)'
;MQAIALIVRIISRFNILIGHFFSWFSLGIVLVCFTVVVLRYVFSSGAIWLQDLYVWLNAMMFMGIAGFALFNNSHVRVDIFYRPASRRHKARVDMFGSLFFVAPFAFVLVYWSLPYIQRSWQFMEGSSNFGGMPGLYVVKSFVLVFAFVVAIQALAMFLRGVLVLMDKEHLLPEEYRYQEDQ
;
A
#
# COMPACT_ATOMS: atom_id res chain seq x y z
N MET A 1 -14.65 2.34 23.66
CA MET A 1 -14.20 1.07 23.08
C MET A 1 -14.90 0.75 21.76
N GLN A 2 -16.24 0.86 21.68
CA GLN A 2 -16.96 0.69 20.40
C GLN A 2 -16.48 1.66 19.30
N ALA A 3 -16.19 2.92 19.66
CA ALA A 3 -15.66 3.90 18.72
C ALA A 3 -14.29 3.48 18.14
N ILE A 4 -13.40 2.92 18.98
CA ILE A 4 -12.09 2.42 18.52
C ILE A 4 -12.29 1.24 17.54
N ALA A 5 -13.16 0.29 17.88
CA ALA A 5 -13.46 -0.83 16.99
C ALA A 5 -14.09 -0.37 15.66
N LEU A 6 -14.92 0.68 15.69
CA LEU A 6 -15.50 1.28 14.48
C LEU A 6 -14.40 1.90 13.60
N ILE A 7 -13.46 2.66 14.19
CA ILE A 7 -12.34 3.27 13.45
C ILE A 7 -11.49 2.17 12.78
N VAL A 8 -11.11 1.12 13.52
CA VAL A 8 -10.35 -0.01 12.96
C VAL A 8 -11.09 -0.62 11.78
N ARG A 9 -12.40 -0.85 11.91
CA ARG A 9 -13.23 -1.42 10.84
C ARG A 9 -13.30 -0.52 9.61
N ILE A 10 -13.48 0.79 9.79
CA ILE A 10 -13.55 1.75 8.68
C ILE A 10 -12.23 1.78 7.92
N ILE A 11 -11.11 1.92 8.62
CA ILE A 11 -9.78 1.98 8.01
C ILE A 11 -9.48 0.67 7.26
N SER A 12 -9.71 -0.48 7.89
CA SER A 12 -9.44 -1.76 7.27
C SER A 12 -10.31 -1.99 6.03
N ARG A 13 -11.59 -1.68 6.07
CA ARG A 13 -12.48 -1.75 4.88
C ARG A 13 -12.03 -0.82 3.77
N PHE A 14 -11.62 0.39 4.10
CA PHE A 14 -11.09 1.34 3.13
C PHE A 14 -9.84 0.77 2.42
N ASN A 15 -8.88 0.24 3.18
CA ASN A 15 -7.68 -0.37 2.61
C ASN A 15 -7.98 -1.62 1.78
N ILE A 16 -8.96 -2.45 2.20
CA ILE A 16 -9.43 -3.61 1.42
C ILE A 16 -10.02 -3.15 0.07
N LEU A 17 -10.90 -2.15 0.08
CA LEU A 17 -11.52 -1.62 -1.15
C LEU A 17 -10.47 -1.04 -2.11
N ILE A 18 -9.57 -0.21 -1.59
CA ILE A 18 -8.46 0.36 -2.39
C ILE A 18 -7.56 -0.76 -2.93
N GLY A 19 -7.22 -1.74 -2.09
CA GLY A 19 -6.40 -2.87 -2.50
C GLY A 19 -7.03 -3.66 -3.66
N HIS A 20 -8.31 -3.98 -3.56
CA HIS A 20 -9.03 -4.64 -4.66
C HIS A 20 -9.08 -3.79 -5.93
N PHE A 21 -9.33 -2.48 -5.81
CA PHE A 21 -9.33 -1.58 -6.96
C PHE A 21 -7.98 -1.59 -7.68
N PHE A 22 -6.87 -1.41 -6.95
CA PHE A 22 -5.54 -1.42 -7.56
C PHE A 22 -5.09 -2.79 -8.05
N SER A 23 -5.61 -3.87 -7.50
CA SER A 23 -5.32 -5.24 -8.00
C SER A 23 -5.74 -5.43 -9.46
N TRP A 24 -6.80 -4.75 -9.93
CA TRP A 24 -7.20 -4.79 -11.34
C TRP A 24 -6.17 -4.18 -12.30
N PHE A 25 -5.26 -3.36 -11.79
CA PHE A 25 -4.17 -2.83 -12.62
C PHE A 25 -3.23 -3.93 -13.11
N SER A 26 -3.15 -5.08 -12.41
CA SER A 26 -2.38 -6.23 -12.87
C SER A 26 -2.88 -6.74 -14.23
N LEU A 27 -4.20 -6.81 -14.43
CA LEU A 27 -4.77 -7.15 -15.72
C LEU A 27 -4.42 -6.11 -16.79
N GLY A 28 -4.52 -4.82 -16.45
CA GLY A 28 -4.12 -3.73 -17.33
C GLY A 28 -2.66 -3.83 -17.75
N ILE A 29 -1.77 -4.10 -16.80
CA ILE A 29 -0.33 -4.31 -17.05
C ILE A 29 -0.10 -5.44 -18.05
N VAL A 30 -0.74 -6.61 -17.82
CA VAL A 30 -0.60 -7.76 -18.71
C VAL A 30 -1.06 -7.44 -20.12
N LEU A 31 -2.23 -6.80 -20.28
CA LEU A 31 -2.77 -6.43 -21.58
C LEU A 31 -1.87 -5.43 -22.32
N VAL A 32 -1.36 -4.42 -21.62
CA VAL A 32 -0.45 -3.44 -22.21
C VAL A 32 0.88 -4.07 -22.59
N CYS A 33 1.47 -4.90 -21.72
CA CYS A 33 2.70 -5.65 -22.03
C CYS A 33 2.51 -6.55 -23.25
N PHE A 34 1.40 -7.28 -23.31
CA PHE A 34 1.07 -8.12 -24.45
C PHE A 34 0.99 -7.27 -25.75
N THR A 35 0.29 -6.14 -25.69
CA THR A 35 0.18 -5.22 -26.83
C THR A 35 1.54 -4.71 -27.27
N VAL A 36 2.43 -4.33 -26.36
CA VAL A 36 3.79 -3.89 -26.68
C VAL A 36 4.58 -5.00 -27.41
N VAL A 37 4.45 -6.24 -26.92
CA VAL A 37 5.11 -7.39 -27.56
C VAL A 37 4.60 -7.62 -28.98
N VAL A 38 3.28 -7.62 -29.18
CA VAL A 38 2.67 -7.79 -30.50
C VAL A 38 3.09 -6.67 -31.46
N LEU A 39 3.02 -5.42 -31.03
CA LEU A 39 3.45 -4.27 -31.85
C LEU A 39 4.92 -4.40 -32.28
N ARG A 40 5.77 -4.83 -31.37
CA ARG A 40 7.20 -4.93 -31.62
C ARG A 40 7.57 -6.09 -32.55
N TYR A 41 7.00 -7.28 -32.33
CA TYR A 41 7.41 -8.49 -33.03
C TYR A 41 6.59 -8.78 -34.28
N VAL A 42 5.29 -8.40 -34.31
CA VAL A 42 4.44 -8.64 -35.49
C VAL A 42 4.45 -7.43 -36.43
N PHE A 43 4.39 -6.21 -35.88
CA PHE A 43 4.29 -4.99 -36.68
C PHE A 43 5.61 -4.22 -36.80
N SER A 44 6.70 -4.70 -36.18
CA SER A 44 8.00 -4.01 -36.15
C SER A 44 7.89 -2.54 -35.71
N SER A 45 6.90 -2.22 -34.90
CA SER A 45 6.60 -0.87 -34.43
C SER A 45 6.85 -0.75 -32.93
N GLY A 46 7.51 0.32 -32.50
CA GLY A 46 7.76 0.62 -31.09
C GLY A 46 6.87 1.76 -30.61
N ALA A 47 6.17 1.56 -29.49
CA ALA A 47 5.39 2.60 -28.83
C ALA A 47 5.94 2.86 -27.43
N ILE A 48 6.79 3.86 -27.28
CA ILE A 48 7.50 4.16 -26.02
C ILE A 48 6.50 4.56 -24.93
N TRP A 49 5.44 5.31 -25.28
CA TRP A 49 4.40 5.68 -24.34
C TRP A 49 3.64 4.47 -23.75
N LEU A 50 3.49 3.35 -24.48
CA LEU A 50 2.92 2.12 -23.93
C LEU A 50 3.87 1.44 -22.92
N GLN A 51 5.18 1.57 -23.15
CA GLN A 51 6.19 1.07 -22.20
C GLN A 51 6.13 1.86 -20.90
N ASP A 52 6.02 3.18 -20.97
CA ASP A 52 5.78 4.01 -19.79
C ASP A 52 4.48 3.63 -19.08
N LEU A 53 3.40 3.37 -19.85
CA LEU A 53 2.09 3.06 -19.30
C LEU A 53 2.10 1.83 -18.38
N TYR A 54 2.67 0.69 -18.82
CA TYR A 54 2.69 -0.50 -17.95
C TYR A 54 3.61 -0.31 -16.74
N VAL A 55 4.72 0.41 -16.88
CA VAL A 55 5.60 0.75 -15.74
C VAL A 55 4.89 1.63 -14.73
N TRP A 56 4.15 2.64 -15.21
CA TRP A 56 3.40 3.55 -14.34
C TRP A 56 2.22 2.85 -13.66
N LEU A 57 1.47 2.01 -14.39
CA LEU A 57 0.42 1.18 -13.81
C LEU A 57 0.98 0.27 -12.71
N ASN A 58 2.15 -0.33 -12.92
CA ASN A 58 2.82 -1.16 -11.92
C ASN A 58 3.21 -0.35 -10.69
N ALA A 59 3.78 0.84 -10.88
CA ALA A 59 4.15 1.73 -9.77
C ALA A 59 2.91 2.15 -8.96
N MET A 60 1.84 2.57 -9.63
CA MET A 60 0.58 2.96 -8.98
C MET A 60 -0.09 1.79 -8.26
N MET A 61 -0.11 0.60 -8.87
CA MET A 61 -0.61 -0.62 -8.27
C MET A 61 0.14 -0.93 -6.98
N PHE A 62 1.46 -1.01 -7.05
CA PHE A 62 2.30 -1.36 -5.92
C PHE A 62 2.12 -0.38 -4.74
N MET A 63 2.09 0.91 -5.03
CA MET A 63 1.89 1.94 -4.01
C MET A 63 0.45 1.94 -3.45
N GLY A 64 -0.54 1.69 -4.29
CA GLY A 64 -1.95 1.69 -3.87
C GLY A 64 -2.36 0.51 -3.01
N ILE A 65 -1.80 -0.69 -3.25
CA ILE A 65 -2.15 -1.90 -2.47
C ILE A 65 -1.39 -2.03 -1.14
N ALA A 66 -0.43 -1.15 -0.84
CA ALA A 66 0.47 -1.31 0.30
C ALA A 66 -0.27 -1.39 1.66
N GLY A 67 -1.32 -0.59 1.85
CA GLY A 67 -2.15 -0.65 3.06
C GLY A 67 -2.92 -1.98 3.19
N PHE A 68 -3.41 -2.51 2.08
CA PHE A 68 -4.06 -3.83 2.03
C PHE A 68 -3.08 -4.98 2.30
N ALA A 69 -1.86 -4.90 1.73
CA ALA A 69 -0.81 -5.87 2.01
C ALA A 69 -0.41 -5.87 3.50
N LEU A 70 -0.35 -4.68 4.12
CA LEU A 70 -0.09 -4.55 5.55
C LEU A 70 -1.25 -5.13 6.39
N PHE A 71 -2.51 -4.93 5.98
CA PHE A 71 -3.68 -5.52 6.62
C PHE A 71 -3.64 -7.06 6.59
N ASN A 72 -3.33 -7.65 5.43
CA ASN A 72 -3.26 -9.10 5.24
C ASN A 72 -2.00 -9.75 5.84
N ASN A 73 -1.16 -9.00 6.56
CA ASN A 73 0.12 -9.50 7.08
C ASN A 73 1.05 -10.09 5.99
N SER A 74 0.90 -9.61 4.73
CA SER A 74 1.69 -10.09 3.58
C SER A 74 3.10 -9.50 3.53
N HIS A 75 3.47 -8.63 4.48
CA HIS A 75 4.84 -8.16 4.61
C HIS A 75 5.75 -9.21 5.22
N VAL A 76 6.99 -9.26 4.74
CA VAL A 76 8.02 -10.17 5.27
C VAL A 76 8.25 -9.87 6.75
N ARG A 77 8.08 -10.90 7.60
CA ARG A 77 8.27 -10.84 9.05
C ARG A 77 9.25 -11.92 9.48
N VAL A 78 9.83 -11.72 10.64
CA VAL A 78 10.62 -12.78 11.31
C VAL A 78 9.64 -13.69 12.07
N ASP A 79 8.99 -14.59 11.35
CA ASP A 79 7.91 -15.44 11.86
C ASP A 79 8.32 -16.39 12.97
N ILE A 80 9.61 -16.74 13.04
CA ILE A 80 10.16 -17.66 14.05
C ILE A 80 9.82 -17.18 15.47
N PHE A 81 9.86 -15.88 15.72
CA PHE A 81 9.54 -15.31 17.03
C PHE A 81 8.09 -14.85 17.16
N TYR A 82 7.45 -14.51 16.05
CA TYR A 82 6.11 -13.96 16.07
C TYR A 82 5.03 -15.06 16.06
N ARG A 83 5.18 -16.10 15.24
CA ARG A 83 4.19 -17.17 15.09
C ARG A 83 3.82 -17.87 16.39
N PRO A 84 4.77 -18.38 17.22
CA PRO A 84 4.46 -19.06 18.48
C PRO A 84 4.03 -18.11 19.61
N ALA A 85 4.01 -16.79 19.38
CA ALA A 85 3.75 -15.82 20.42
C ALA A 85 2.26 -15.73 20.77
N SER A 86 1.94 -15.46 22.05
CA SER A 86 0.58 -15.22 22.52
C SER A 86 -0.03 -13.98 21.85
N ARG A 87 -1.38 -13.92 21.75
CA ARG A 87 -2.10 -12.76 21.18
C ARG A 87 -1.67 -11.43 21.78
N ARG A 88 -1.48 -11.37 23.10
CA ARG A 88 -1.01 -10.15 23.78
C ARG A 88 0.42 -9.77 23.38
N HIS A 89 1.29 -10.76 23.15
CA HIS A 89 2.64 -10.49 22.67
C HIS A 89 2.62 -10.00 21.23
N LYS A 90 1.88 -10.66 20.33
CA LYS A 90 1.65 -10.20 18.95
C LYS A 90 1.15 -8.75 18.93
N ALA A 91 0.16 -8.43 19.76
CA ALA A 91 -0.40 -7.07 19.86
C ALA A 91 0.66 -6.03 20.30
N ARG A 92 1.51 -6.34 21.28
CA ARG A 92 2.57 -5.42 21.73
C ARG A 92 3.61 -5.19 20.65
N VAL A 93 4.03 -6.23 19.95
CA VAL A 93 4.99 -6.13 18.84
C VAL A 93 4.42 -5.28 17.70
N ASP A 94 3.17 -5.52 17.31
CA ASP A 94 2.49 -4.75 16.26
C ASP A 94 2.31 -3.28 16.66
N MET A 95 1.95 -3.00 17.91
CA MET A 95 1.83 -1.63 18.42
C MET A 95 3.18 -0.91 18.40
N PHE A 96 4.23 -1.58 18.88
CA PHE A 96 5.58 -1.02 18.86
C PHE A 96 6.05 -0.77 17.42
N GLY A 97 5.90 -1.75 16.54
CA GLY A 97 6.25 -1.64 15.12
C GLY A 97 5.51 -0.51 14.41
N SER A 98 4.20 -0.40 14.64
CA SER A 98 3.37 0.65 14.05
C SER A 98 3.80 2.04 14.49
N LEU A 99 4.08 2.23 15.78
CA LEU A 99 4.39 3.54 16.35
C LEU A 99 5.83 3.98 16.08
N PHE A 100 6.81 3.07 16.23
CA PHE A 100 8.23 3.44 16.19
C PHE A 100 8.89 3.23 14.83
N PHE A 101 8.30 2.43 13.95
CA PHE A 101 8.85 2.20 12.62
C PHE A 101 7.93 2.72 11.51
N VAL A 102 6.67 2.30 11.47
CA VAL A 102 5.80 2.62 10.35
C VAL A 102 5.37 4.08 10.37
N ALA A 103 4.99 4.63 11.52
CA ALA A 103 4.57 6.03 11.63
C ALA A 103 5.71 7.02 11.31
N PRO A 104 6.94 6.89 11.89
CA PRO A 104 8.05 7.74 11.51
C PRO A 104 8.47 7.57 10.05
N PHE A 105 8.45 6.34 9.52
CA PHE A 105 8.73 6.09 8.11
C PHE A 105 7.76 6.84 7.19
N ALA A 106 6.45 6.74 7.47
CA ALA A 106 5.43 7.45 6.69
C ALA A 106 5.60 8.97 6.79
N PHE A 107 5.92 9.49 7.99
CA PHE A 107 6.19 10.92 8.20
C PHE A 107 7.41 11.39 7.38
N VAL A 108 8.53 10.70 7.48
CA VAL A 108 9.76 11.03 6.74
C VAL A 108 9.49 10.96 5.23
N LEU A 109 8.77 9.93 4.77
CA LEU A 109 8.45 9.78 3.37
C LEU A 109 7.62 10.97 2.86
N VAL A 110 6.58 11.39 3.58
CA VAL A 110 5.76 12.56 3.22
C VAL A 110 6.62 13.82 3.22
N TYR A 111 7.39 14.06 4.29
CA TYR A 111 8.19 15.28 4.45
C TYR A 111 9.18 15.48 3.30
N TRP A 112 9.91 14.42 2.93
CA TRP A 112 10.92 14.51 1.87
C TRP A 112 10.33 14.41 0.45
N SER A 113 9.18 13.73 0.26
CA SER A 113 8.58 13.61 -1.06
C SER A 113 7.77 14.85 -1.47
N LEU A 114 7.23 15.62 -0.53
CA LEU A 114 6.42 16.79 -0.85
C LEU A 114 7.12 17.81 -1.77
N PRO A 115 8.35 18.32 -1.48
CA PRO A 115 9.02 19.27 -2.37
C PRO A 115 9.31 18.66 -3.76
N TYR A 116 9.62 17.36 -3.81
CA TYR A 116 9.87 16.64 -5.04
C TYR A 116 8.62 16.54 -5.91
N ILE A 117 7.47 16.23 -5.31
CA ILE A 117 6.18 16.15 -6.00
C ILE A 117 5.72 17.55 -6.44
N GLN A 118 5.81 18.55 -5.56
CA GLN A 118 5.44 19.94 -5.89
C GLN A 118 6.23 20.45 -7.10
N ARG A 119 7.53 20.22 -7.12
CA ARG A 119 8.39 20.61 -8.25
C ARG A 119 7.96 19.90 -9.55
N SER A 120 7.64 18.61 -9.47
CA SER A 120 7.17 17.82 -10.62
C SER A 120 5.85 18.37 -11.20
N TRP A 121 4.93 18.82 -10.32
CA TRP A 121 3.68 19.48 -10.72
C TRP A 121 3.92 20.86 -11.34
N GLN A 122 4.84 21.65 -10.79
CA GLN A 122 5.18 22.98 -11.32
C GLN A 122 5.68 22.91 -12.77
N PHE A 123 6.46 21.89 -13.08
CA PHE A 123 7.01 21.70 -14.44
C PHE A 123 6.15 20.81 -15.35
N MET A 124 4.98 20.31 -14.86
CA MET A 124 4.13 19.36 -15.58
C MET A 124 4.97 18.21 -16.18
N GLU A 125 5.83 17.63 -15.34
CA GLU A 125 6.86 16.70 -15.73
C GLU A 125 6.33 15.49 -16.47
N GLY A 126 6.86 15.22 -17.65
CA GLY A 126 6.57 14.02 -18.44
C GLY A 126 7.62 12.93 -18.28
N SER A 127 7.48 11.86 -19.03
CA SER A 127 8.51 10.82 -19.13
C SER A 127 9.82 11.40 -19.61
N SER A 128 10.93 10.87 -19.07
CA SER A 128 12.28 11.18 -19.58
C SER A 128 12.60 10.51 -20.91
N ASN A 129 11.75 9.60 -21.36
CA ASN A 129 11.92 8.91 -22.64
C ASN A 129 11.40 9.77 -23.79
N PHE A 130 12.17 9.87 -24.87
CA PHE A 130 11.70 10.57 -26.09
C PHE A 130 10.48 9.86 -26.68
N GLY A 131 9.37 10.59 -26.84
CA GLY A 131 8.09 10.00 -27.26
C GLY A 131 7.34 9.24 -26.16
N GLY A 132 7.75 9.42 -24.90
CA GLY A 132 7.06 8.85 -23.73
C GLY A 132 5.80 9.61 -23.32
N MET A 133 5.11 9.13 -22.26
CA MET A 133 3.85 9.71 -21.78
C MET A 133 4.06 11.01 -20.99
N PRO A 134 3.16 12.01 -21.17
CA PRO A 134 3.04 13.13 -20.24
C PRO A 134 2.40 12.68 -18.93
N GLY A 135 2.70 13.36 -17.80
CA GLY A 135 1.98 13.13 -16.55
C GLY A 135 2.74 12.32 -15.48
N LEU A 136 4.06 12.25 -15.56
CA LEU A 136 4.91 11.60 -14.54
C LEU A 136 4.64 12.15 -13.13
N TYR A 137 4.26 13.43 -13.01
CA TYR A 137 3.88 14.08 -11.75
C TYR A 137 2.71 13.37 -11.05
N VAL A 138 1.79 12.74 -11.81
CA VAL A 138 0.70 11.95 -11.23
C VAL A 138 1.25 10.69 -10.57
N VAL A 139 2.14 9.95 -11.25
CA VAL A 139 2.77 8.75 -10.68
C VAL A 139 3.57 9.09 -9.42
N LYS A 140 4.31 10.19 -9.45
CA LYS A 140 5.06 10.67 -8.27
C LYS A 140 4.14 10.98 -7.09
N SER A 141 2.93 11.47 -7.34
CA SER A 141 1.94 11.74 -6.29
C SER A 141 1.46 10.47 -5.58
N PHE A 142 1.57 9.31 -6.21
CA PHE A 142 1.24 8.04 -5.58
C PHE A 142 2.15 7.67 -4.40
N VAL A 143 3.31 8.30 -4.27
CA VAL A 143 4.13 8.20 -3.05
C VAL A 143 3.36 8.71 -1.82
N LEU A 144 2.57 9.79 -1.98
CA LEU A 144 1.70 10.27 -0.90
C LEU A 144 0.52 9.33 -0.63
N VAL A 145 -0.04 8.72 -1.69
CA VAL A 145 -1.09 7.69 -1.53
C VAL A 145 -0.53 6.51 -0.74
N PHE A 146 0.67 6.01 -1.10
CA PHE A 146 1.36 4.95 -0.36
C PHE A 146 1.54 5.32 1.11
N ALA A 147 2.13 6.49 1.39
CA ALA A 147 2.36 6.95 2.77
C ALA A 147 1.03 7.04 3.56
N PHE A 148 -0.03 7.53 2.93
CA PHE A 148 -1.34 7.66 3.54
C PHE A 148 -1.97 6.30 3.87
N VAL A 149 -2.06 5.37 2.91
CA VAL A 149 -2.71 4.06 3.14
C VAL A 149 -1.93 3.21 4.16
N VAL A 150 -0.60 3.33 4.18
CA VAL A 150 0.26 2.65 5.16
C VAL A 150 0.11 3.28 6.54
N ALA A 151 0.10 4.62 6.64
CA ALA A 151 -0.05 5.32 7.92
C ALA A 151 -1.39 5.05 8.59
N ILE A 152 -2.50 5.10 7.83
CA ILE A 152 -3.82 4.80 8.41
C ILE A 152 -3.94 3.32 8.81
N GLN A 153 -3.31 2.39 8.05
CA GLN A 153 -3.29 0.98 8.43
C GLN A 153 -2.45 0.75 9.68
N ALA A 154 -1.31 1.42 9.83
CA ALA A 154 -0.51 1.39 11.05
C ALA A 154 -1.32 1.88 12.27
N LEU A 155 -2.11 2.94 12.10
CA LEU A 155 -3.04 3.40 13.13
C LEU A 155 -4.08 2.32 13.48
N ALA A 156 -4.67 1.65 12.49
CA ALA A 156 -5.62 0.56 12.72
C ALA A 156 -4.97 -0.61 13.47
N MET A 157 -3.72 -0.98 13.13
CA MET A 157 -2.95 -2.02 13.82
C MET A 157 -2.66 -1.63 15.26
N PHE A 158 -2.27 -0.39 15.51
CA PHE A 158 -2.06 0.13 16.85
C PHE A 158 -3.34 0.05 17.69
N LEU A 159 -4.45 0.57 17.17
CA LEU A 159 -5.75 0.56 17.85
C LEU A 159 -6.28 -0.86 18.08
N ARG A 160 -6.06 -1.79 17.14
CA ARG A 160 -6.35 -3.22 17.32
C ARG A 160 -5.56 -3.78 18.50
N GLY A 161 -4.25 -3.48 18.58
CA GLY A 161 -3.42 -3.90 19.70
C GLY A 161 -3.95 -3.39 21.06
N VAL A 162 -4.40 -2.13 21.13
CA VAL A 162 -5.04 -1.58 22.34
C VAL A 162 -6.27 -2.38 22.74
N LEU A 163 -7.15 -2.75 21.79
CA LEU A 163 -8.35 -3.55 22.07
C LEU A 163 -7.99 -4.95 22.60
N VAL A 164 -6.95 -5.59 22.05
CA VAL A 164 -6.47 -6.89 22.52
C VAL A 164 -5.93 -6.81 23.94
N LEU A 165 -5.11 -5.79 24.26
CA LEU A 165 -4.56 -5.63 25.62
C LEU A 165 -5.62 -5.33 26.67
N MET A 166 -6.77 -4.77 26.24
CA MET A 166 -7.94 -4.50 27.11
C MET A 166 -8.95 -5.64 27.14
N ASP A 167 -8.64 -6.81 26.55
CA ASP A 167 -9.52 -7.98 26.44
C ASP A 167 -10.86 -7.69 25.73
N LYS A 168 -10.87 -6.72 24.80
CA LYS A 168 -12.04 -6.29 24.03
C LYS A 168 -11.97 -6.61 22.54
N GLU A 169 -11.17 -7.59 22.18
CA GLU A 169 -11.01 -8.05 20.78
C GLU A 169 -12.34 -8.58 20.20
N HIS A 170 -13.25 -9.07 21.04
CA HIS A 170 -14.58 -9.53 20.63
C HIS A 170 -15.42 -8.45 19.91
N LEU A 171 -15.09 -7.16 20.07
CA LEU A 171 -15.74 -6.06 19.37
C LEU A 171 -15.34 -5.97 17.89
N LEU A 172 -14.27 -6.65 17.50
CA LEU A 172 -13.81 -6.71 16.12
C LEU A 172 -14.41 -7.93 15.40
N PRO A 173 -14.71 -7.82 14.08
CA PRO A 173 -15.02 -8.96 13.24
C PRO A 173 -13.89 -10.01 13.31
N GLU A 174 -14.23 -11.29 13.07
CA GLU A 174 -13.26 -12.40 13.14
C GLU A 174 -12.07 -12.20 12.23
N GLU A 175 -12.29 -11.66 11.03
CA GLU A 175 -11.26 -11.33 10.04
C GLU A 175 -10.19 -10.35 10.56
N TYR A 176 -10.50 -9.57 11.60
CA TYR A 176 -9.61 -8.55 12.17
C TYR A 176 -9.01 -8.98 13.51
N ARG A 177 -9.29 -10.20 13.97
CA ARG A 177 -8.74 -10.73 15.21
C ARG A 177 -7.40 -11.43 14.96
N TYR A 178 -6.59 -11.52 16.01
CA TYR A 178 -5.38 -12.33 15.96
C TYR A 178 -5.78 -13.82 15.95
N GLN A 179 -5.37 -14.53 14.91
CA GLN A 179 -5.54 -15.99 14.86
C GLN A 179 -4.55 -16.64 15.82
N GLU A 180 -5.03 -17.55 16.64
CA GLU A 180 -4.17 -18.52 17.34
C GLU A 180 -3.91 -19.63 16.33
N ASP A 181 -2.65 -19.71 15.87
CA ASP A 181 -2.22 -20.89 15.10
C ASP A 181 -2.32 -22.08 16.04
N GLN A 182 -3.17 -23.07 15.70
CA GLN A 182 -3.32 -24.36 16.36
C GLN A 182 -2.08 -25.21 16.13
#